data_577247e0d821b557600562245b257a58
#
_entry.id   577247e0d821b557600562245b257a58
#
_cell.length_a   1.000
_cell.length_b   1.000
_cell.length_c   1.000
_cell.angle_alpha   90.00
_cell.angle_beta   90.00
_cell.angle_gamma   90.00
#
_symmetry.space_group_name_H-M   'P 1'
#
loop_
_entity.id
_entity.type
_entity.pdbx_description
1 polymer ?
#
loop_
_entity_poly.entity_id
_entity_poly.type
_entity_poly.pdbx_seq_one_letter_code
_entity_poly.pdbx_strand_id
1 'polypeptide(L)'
;MKKKISVPFLAAVVVVLIAVIVIVKPFPQKASAVFPEKLLALSCTVARESVDGAERRDLTDAQKEALLKELETVQAVRRGTSDSKIGPYDQYVYRFSFENQQEISMDDRGTLYTQRGGYTMTGDISGVLDLLNGWF
;
A
#
# COMPACT_ATOMS: atom_id res chain seq x y z
N MET A 1 -32.39 6.61 43.81
CA MET A 1 -30.93 6.47 43.78
C MET A 1 -30.42 6.70 42.35
N LYS A 2 -29.59 7.70 42.16
CA LYS A 2 -28.97 7.91 40.87
C LYS A 2 -27.85 6.88 40.69
N LYS A 3 -27.96 6.04 39.64
CA LYS A 3 -26.85 5.20 39.23
C LYS A 3 -25.76 6.08 38.67
N LYS A 4 -24.62 6.13 39.32
CA LYS A 4 -23.43 6.76 38.76
C LYS A 4 -22.72 5.77 37.82
N ILE A 5 -22.55 6.17 36.58
CA ILE A 5 -21.68 5.42 35.64
C ILE A 5 -20.25 5.56 36.15
N SER A 6 -19.58 4.44 36.42
CA SER A 6 -18.20 4.47 36.88
C SER A 6 -17.29 4.97 35.77
N VAL A 7 -16.27 5.74 36.14
CA VAL A 7 -15.25 6.24 35.18
C VAL A 7 -14.57 5.09 34.41
N PRO A 8 -14.20 3.94 35.01
CA PRO A 8 -13.65 2.80 34.29
C PRO A 8 -14.62 2.22 33.25
N PHE A 9 -15.91 2.19 33.52
CA PHE A 9 -16.92 1.73 32.58
C PHE A 9 -17.01 2.67 31.36
N LEU A 10 -17.03 3.96 31.57
CA LEU A 10 -17.08 4.96 30.53
C LEU A 10 -15.81 4.89 29.63
N ALA A 11 -14.64 4.74 30.25
CA ALA A 11 -13.39 4.58 29.54
C ALA A 11 -13.39 3.32 28.65
N ALA A 12 -13.91 2.20 29.15
CA ALA A 12 -14.03 0.96 28.38
C ALA A 12 -14.96 1.12 27.17
N VAL A 13 -16.09 1.81 27.31
CA VAL A 13 -17.02 2.10 26.21
C VAL A 13 -16.35 2.97 25.15
N VAL A 14 -15.60 3.99 25.53
CA VAL A 14 -14.88 4.86 24.60
C VAL A 14 -13.81 4.07 23.81
N VAL A 15 -13.05 3.21 24.48
CA VAL A 15 -12.05 2.36 23.82
C VAL A 15 -12.71 1.42 22.80
N VAL A 16 -13.82 0.80 23.12
CA VAL A 16 -14.57 -0.06 22.20
C VAL A 16 -15.08 0.72 20.98
N LEU A 17 -15.60 1.93 21.18
CA LEU A 17 -16.06 2.79 20.09
C LEU A 17 -14.91 3.19 19.17
N ILE A 18 -13.75 3.53 19.70
CA ILE A 18 -12.56 3.85 18.90
C ILE A 18 -12.12 2.62 18.10
N ALA A 19 -12.10 1.43 18.71
CA ALA A 19 -11.74 0.19 18.04
C ALA A 19 -12.71 -0.12 16.88
N VAL A 20 -13.99 0.07 17.06
CA VAL A 20 -15.02 -0.12 16.01
C VAL A 20 -14.79 0.87 14.86
N ILE A 21 -14.49 2.13 15.13
CA ILE A 21 -14.21 3.13 14.11
C ILE A 21 -12.97 2.74 13.31
N VAL A 22 -11.91 2.29 13.97
CA VAL A 22 -10.68 1.85 13.30
C VAL A 22 -10.92 0.65 12.39
N ILE A 23 -11.79 -0.29 12.78
CA ILE A 23 -12.12 -1.48 11.98
C ILE A 23 -13.04 -1.14 10.81
N VAL A 24 -14.04 -0.29 11.00
CA VAL A 24 -15.10 -0.01 10.03
C VAL A 24 -14.72 1.09 9.05
N LYS A 25 -13.94 2.10 9.47
CA LYS A 25 -13.49 3.20 8.62
C LYS A 25 -12.00 3.04 8.31
N PRO A 26 -11.64 2.79 7.03
CA PRO A 26 -10.25 2.77 6.65
C PRO A 26 -9.65 4.19 6.79
N PHE A 27 -8.59 4.31 7.58
CA PHE A 27 -7.84 5.55 7.70
C PHE A 27 -6.80 5.66 6.59
N PRO A 28 -6.64 6.85 5.97
CA PRO A 28 -5.53 7.09 5.07
C PRO A 28 -4.20 6.89 5.81
N GLN A 29 -3.26 6.24 5.16
CA GLN A 29 -1.89 6.09 5.65
C GLN A 29 -0.92 6.46 4.54
N LYS A 30 0.34 6.69 4.87
CA LYS A 30 1.35 6.89 3.84
C LYS A 30 1.48 5.62 3.00
N ALA A 31 1.62 5.76 1.68
CA ALA A 31 1.83 4.61 0.80
C ALA A 31 3.10 3.84 1.16
N SER A 32 4.09 4.51 1.75
CA SER A 32 5.29 3.87 2.28
C SER A 32 5.01 2.84 3.39
N ALA A 33 3.88 2.93 4.09
CA ALA A 33 3.50 1.93 5.08
C ALA A 33 3.07 0.60 4.45
N VAL A 34 2.64 0.61 3.18
CA VAL A 34 2.32 -0.60 2.42
C VAL A 34 3.59 -1.31 1.96
N PHE A 35 4.68 -0.57 1.78
CA PHE A 35 6.02 -1.07 1.48
C PHE A 35 6.91 -0.89 2.72
N PRO A 36 6.80 -1.72 3.75
CA PRO A 36 7.56 -1.52 4.98
C PRO A 36 9.07 -1.59 4.71
N GLU A 37 9.83 -0.77 5.43
CA GLU A 37 11.29 -0.72 5.31
C GLU A 37 11.95 -2.10 5.43
N LYS A 38 11.42 -2.93 6.33
CA LYS A 38 11.86 -4.30 6.52
C LYS A 38 11.73 -5.15 5.25
N LEU A 39 10.68 -4.93 4.47
CA LEU A 39 10.47 -5.60 3.19
C LEU A 39 11.44 -5.06 2.13
N LEU A 40 11.63 -3.74 2.08
CA LEU A 40 12.56 -3.11 1.14
C LEU A 40 14.03 -3.42 1.43
N ALA A 41 14.36 -3.89 2.64
CA ALA A 41 15.71 -4.39 2.94
C ALA A 41 16.03 -5.71 2.23
N LEU A 42 15.01 -6.44 1.75
CA LEU A 42 15.18 -7.68 1.00
C LEU A 42 15.51 -7.40 -0.48
N SER A 43 16.13 -8.37 -1.14
CA SER A 43 16.29 -8.32 -2.59
C SER A 43 14.93 -8.25 -3.27
N CYS A 44 14.81 -7.36 -4.23
CA CYS A 44 13.55 -7.08 -4.91
C CYS A 44 13.77 -6.98 -6.41
N THR A 45 12.89 -7.60 -7.16
CA THR A 45 12.79 -7.48 -8.61
C THR A 45 11.47 -6.80 -8.94
N VAL A 46 11.49 -5.85 -9.88
CA VAL A 46 10.27 -5.25 -10.41
C VAL A 46 10.06 -5.67 -11.85
N ALA A 47 8.84 -6.09 -12.19
CA ALA A 47 8.40 -6.35 -13.53
C ALA A 47 7.39 -5.29 -13.95
N ARG A 48 7.59 -4.69 -15.13
CA ARG A 48 6.59 -3.82 -15.75
C ARG A 48 5.88 -4.63 -16.83
N GLU A 49 4.61 -4.91 -16.60
CA GLU A 49 3.79 -5.74 -17.47
C GLU A 49 2.81 -4.89 -18.29
N SER A 50 2.66 -5.24 -19.57
CA SER A 50 1.68 -4.65 -20.47
C SER A 50 1.10 -5.74 -21.36
N VAL A 51 0.17 -5.38 -22.25
CA VAL A 51 -0.35 -6.31 -23.27
C VAL A 51 0.71 -6.85 -24.21
N ASP A 52 1.82 -6.13 -24.35
CA ASP A 52 2.95 -6.50 -25.26
C ASP A 52 4.00 -7.37 -24.58
N GLY A 53 3.88 -7.63 -23.30
CA GLY A 53 4.82 -8.45 -22.55
C GLY A 53 5.28 -7.83 -21.25
N ALA A 54 6.35 -8.36 -20.69
CA ALA A 54 6.91 -7.93 -19.40
C ALA A 54 8.40 -7.66 -19.52
N GLU A 55 8.86 -6.61 -18.84
CA GLU A 55 10.27 -6.29 -18.63
C GLU A 55 10.57 -6.39 -17.13
N ARG A 56 11.74 -6.93 -16.80
CA ARG A 56 12.19 -7.10 -15.41
C ARG A 56 13.46 -6.35 -15.14
N ARG A 57 13.56 -5.82 -13.92
CA ARG A 57 14.77 -5.17 -13.38
C ARG A 57 14.96 -5.55 -11.93
N ASP A 58 16.21 -5.82 -11.57
CA ASP A 58 16.59 -5.96 -10.17
C ASP A 58 16.77 -4.56 -9.59
N LEU A 59 16.18 -4.30 -8.43
CA LEU A 59 16.27 -3.00 -7.78
C LEU A 59 17.57 -2.88 -7.00
N THR A 60 18.28 -1.77 -7.22
CA THR A 60 19.42 -1.36 -6.39
C THR A 60 18.91 -0.74 -5.09
N ASP A 61 19.77 -0.64 -4.08
CA ASP A 61 19.44 0.01 -2.82
C ASP A 61 19.06 1.48 -3.04
N ALA A 62 19.72 2.17 -3.94
CA ALA A 62 19.39 3.54 -4.30
C ALA A 62 17.99 3.67 -4.91
N GLN A 63 17.59 2.73 -5.76
CA GLN A 63 16.25 2.69 -6.35
C GLN A 63 15.18 2.43 -5.28
N LYS A 64 15.44 1.53 -4.35
CA LYS A 64 14.52 1.27 -3.23
C LYS A 64 14.34 2.49 -2.34
N GLU A 65 15.42 3.21 -2.03
CA GLU A 65 15.35 4.45 -1.26
C GLU A 65 14.55 5.53 -2.00
N ALA A 66 14.78 5.68 -3.30
CA ALA A 66 14.04 6.63 -4.12
C ALA A 66 12.55 6.29 -4.16
N LEU A 67 12.19 5.01 -4.28
CA LEU A 67 10.80 4.55 -4.24
C LEU A 67 10.16 4.86 -2.89
N LEU A 68 10.82 4.54 -1.79
CA LEU A 68 10.33 4.81 -0.44
C LEU A 68 10.06 6.30 -0.24
N LYS A 69 10.97 7.15 -0.69
CA LYS A 69 10.86 8.60 -0.59
C LYS A 69 9.64 9.13 -1.35
N GLU A 70 9.40 8.65 -2.56
CA GLU A 70 8.21 9.03 -3.34
C GLU A 70 6.92 8.51 -2.69
N LEU A 71 6.92 7.28 -2.17
CA LEU A 71 5.77 6.71 -1.49
C LEU A 71 5.42 7.43 -0.19
N GLU A 72 6.37 8.10 0.45
CA GLU A 72 6.11 8.92 1.64
C GLU A 72 5.30 10.17 1.33
N THR A 73 5.29 10.63 0.09
CA THR A 73 4.54 11.82 -0.35
C THR A 73 3.10 11.50 -0.74
N VAL A 74 2.74 10.24 -0.84
CA VAL A 74 1.44 9.76 -1.31
C VAL A 74 0.74 9.01 -0.18
N GLN A 75 -0.57 9.16 -0.07
CA GLN A 75 -1.38 8.41 0.89
C GLN A 75 -2.01 7.20 0.21
N ALA A 76 -2.30 6.17 1.00
CA ALA A 76 -3.00 4.97 0.57
C ALA A 76 -4.21 4.72 1.47
N VAL A 77 -5.33 4.38 0.87
CA VAL A 77 -6.57 4.04 1.57
C VAL A 77 -6.91 2.59 1.26
N ARG A 78 -7.17 1.80 2.29
CA ARG A 78 -7.52 0.40 2.14
C ARG A 78 -8.90 0.25 1.48
N ARG A 79 -8.97 -0.59 0.45
CA ARG A 79 -10.21 -0.85 -0.30
C ARG A 79 -11.02 -2.02 0.26
N GLY A 80 -10.38 -2.97 0.92
CA GLY A 80 -10.99 -4.17 1.46
C GLY A 80 -10.05 -5.37 1.37
N THR A 81 -10.43 -6.48 2.00
CA THR A 81 -9.60 -7.68 2.08
C THR A 81 -9.88 -8.70 0.98
N SER A 82 -11.04 -8.59 0.31
CA SER A 82 -11.50 -9.59 -0.66
C SER A 82 -11.06 -9.33 -2.09
N ASP A 83 -10.53 -8.15 -2.40
CA ASP A 83 -10.20 -7.75 -3.77
C ASP A 83 -8.70 -7.88 -4.01
N SER A 84 -8.27 -9.12 -4.26
CA SER A 84 -6.87 -9.43 -4.59
C SER A 84 -6.59 -9.46 -6.09
N LYS A 85 -7.60 -9.28 -6.92
CA LYS A 85 -7.46 -9.29 -8.38
C LYS A 85 -7.06 -7.93 -8.89
N ILE A 86 -6.08 -7.92 -9.79
CA ILE A 86 -5.68 -6.72 -10.51
C ILE A 86 -6.87 -6.29 -11.39
N GLY A 87 -7.40 -5.10 -11.11
CA GLY A 87 -8.49 -4.52 -11.87
C GLY A 87 -8.03 -3.91 -13.19
N PRO A 88 -8.90 -3.20 -13.88
CA PRO A 88 -8.53 -2.52 -15.11
C PRO A 88 -7.43 -1.48 -14.86
N TYR A 89 -6.45 -1.45 -15.75
CA TYR A 89 -5.35 -0.50 -15.76
C TYR A 89 -5.24 0.12 -17.16
N ASP A 90 -4.56 1.28 -17.27
CA ASP A 90 -4.48 1.98 -18.55
C ASP A 90 -3.43 1.36 -19.48
N GLN A 91 -2.19 1.18 -19.01
CA GLN A 91 -1.09 0.71 -19.83
C GLN A 91 -0.19 -0.32 -19.14
N TYR A 92 0.15 -0.09 -17.87
CA TYR A 92 1.14 -0.89 -17.16
C TYR A 92 0.67 -1.37 -15.80
N VAL A 93 1.16 -2.56 -15.42
CA VAL A 93 1.15 -3.06 -14.05
C VAL A 93 2.61 -3.27 -13.63
N TYR A 94 2.96 -2.80 -12.46
CA TYR A 94 4.28 -2.95 -11.86
C TYR A 94 4.18 -4.00 -10.75
N ARG A 95 4.96 -5.07 -10.89
CA ARG A 95 4.92 -6.19 -9.96
C ARG A 95 6.24 -6.29 -9.23
N PHE A 96 6.22 -6.06 -7.93
CA PHE A 96 7.40 -6.14 -7.06
C PHE A 96 7.44 -7.52 -6.42
N SER A 97 8.50 -8.27 -6.67
CA SER A 97 8.72 -9.60 -6.12
C SER A 97 9.92 -9.56 -5.17
N PHE A 98 9.72 -10.00 -3.94
CA PHE A 98 10.73 -9.96 -2.88
C PHE A 98 11.29 -11.36 -2.62
N GLU A 99 12.51 -11.39 -2.06
CA GLU A 99 13.24 -12.60 -1.76
C GLU A 99 12.46 -13.58 -0.87
N ASN A 100 11.64 -13.08 0.06
CA ASN A 100 10.79 -13.87 0.94
C ASN A 100 9.49 -14.37 0.29
N GLN A 101 9.39 -14.29 -1.03
CA GLN A 101 8.21 -14.66 -1.84
C GLN A 101 6.99 -13.77 -1.66
N GLN A 102 7.10 -12.68 -0.93
CA GLN A 102 6.04 -11.66 -0.93
C GLN A 102 6.02 -10.91 -2.25
N GLU A 103 4.83 -10.45 -2.62
CA GLU A 103 4.62 -9.72 -3.86
C GLU A 103 3.68 -8.55 -3.61
N ILE A 104 4.01 -7.41 -4.18
CA ILE A 104 3.16 -6.22 -4.19
C ILE A 104 3.04 -5.76 -5.63
N SER A 105 1.83 -5.59 -6.10
CA SER A 105 1.57 -5.09 -7.46
C SER A 105 0.95 -3.70 -7.39
N MET A 106 1.29 -2.87 -8.37
CA MET A 106 0.77 -1.52 -8.52
C MET A 106 0.35 -1.31 -9.96
N ASP A 107 -0.85 -0.82 -10.20
CA ASP A 107 -1.24 -0.40 -11.53
C ASP A 107 -0.97 1.09 -11.76
N ASP A 108 -1.08 1.55 -13.00
CA ASP A 108 -0.85 2.94 -13.36
C ASP A 108 -2.01 3.88 -13.04
N ARG A 109 -3.07 3.37 -12.43
CA ARG A 109 -4.17 4.16 -11.85
C ARG A 109 -3.99 4.43 -10.36
N GLY A 110 -2.96 3.87 -9.76
CA GLY A 110 -2.66 4.07 -8.35
C GLY A 110 -3.29 3.05 -7.41
N THR A 111 -3.67 1.88 -7.91
CA THR A 111 -4.15 0.80 -7.06
C THR A 111 -2.99 -0.11 -6.69
N LEU A 112 -2.87 -0.40 -5.40
CA LEU A 112 -1.89 -1.34 -4.85
C LEU A 112 -2.59 -2.65 -4.48
N TYR A 113 -1.96 -3.76 -4.80
CA TYR A 113 -2.45 -5.10 -4.48
C TYR A 113 -1.41 -5.81 -3.64
N THR A 114 -1.80 -6.22 -2.44
CA THR A 114 -0.95 -6.96 -1.51
C THR A 114 -1.64 -8.24 -1.07
N GLN A 115 -0.92 -9.12 -0.38
CA GLN A 115 -1.51 -10.32 0.21
C GLN A 115 -2.59 -10.01 1.24
N ARG A 116 -2.56 -8.82 1.84
CA ARG A 116 -3.53 -8.37 2.85
C ARG A 116 -4.74 -7.64 2.26
N GLY A 117 -4.75 -7.41 0.96
CA GLY A 117 -5.82 -6.70 0.27
C GLY A 117 -5.34 -5.57 -0.61
N GLY A 118 -6.29 -4.82 -1.12
CA GLY A 118 -6.05 -3.71 -2.03
C GLY A 118 -6.02 -2.36 -1.32
N TYR A 119 -5.27 -1.42 -1.90
CA TYR A 119 -5.20 -0.03 -1.46
C TYR A 119 -5.31 0.88 -2.68
N THR A 120 -5.92 2.03 -2.51
CA THR A 120 -5.92 3.10 -3.53
C THR A 120 -5.00 4.22 -3.06
N MET A 121 -3.99 4.54 -3.86
CA MET A 121 -3.16 5.71 -3.62
C MET A 121 -3.95 6.98 -3.98
N THR A 122 -3.89 7.96 -3.11
CA THR A 122 -4.57 9.25 -3.28
C THR A 122 -3.56 10.37 -3.37
N GLY A 123 -3.94 11.44 -4.07
CA GLY A 123 -3.06 12.57 -4.35
C GLY A 123 -2.35 12.41 -5.68
N ASP A 124 -1.23 13.12 -5.84
CA ASP A 124 -0.46 13.10 -7.08
C ASP A 124 0.53 11.93 -7.08
N ILE A 125 0.18 10.90 -7.84
CA ILE A 125 1.01 9.69 -8.00
C ILE A 125 1.99 9.79 -9.18
N SER A 126 2.00 10.91 -9.90
CA SER A 126 2.85 11.06 -11.10
C SER A 126 4.33 10.88 -10.79
N GLY A 127 4.79 11.37 -9.63
CA GLY A 127 6.19 11.19 -9.20
C GLY A 127 6.58 9.72 -9.03
N VAL A 128 5.69 8.92 -8.47
CA VAL A 128 5.91 7.47 -8.31
C VAL A 128 5.98 6.79 -9.68
N LEU A 129 5.01 7.08 -10.55
CA LEU A 129 4.95 6.48 -11.89
C LEU A 129 6.14 6.90 -12.77
N ASP A 130 6.54 8.16 -12.72
CA ASP A 130 7.70 8.66 -13.46
C ASP A 130 8.98 7.97 -12.99
N LEU A 131 9.13 7.79 -11.67
CA LEU A 131 10.27 7.07 -11.10
C LEU A 131 10.31 5.62 -11.61
N LEU A 132 9.20 4.91 -11.54
CA LEU A 132 9.11 3.52 -11.99
C LEU A 132 9.39 3.39 -13.48
N ASN A 133 8.81 4.22 -14.31
CA ASN A 133 9.02 4.19 -15.76
C ASN A 133 10.44 4.55 -16.15
N GLY A 134 11.13 5.35 -15.36
CA GLY A 134 12.53 5.69 -15.58
C GLY A 134 13.48 4.50 -15.43
N TRP A 135 13.06 3.41 -14.81
CA TRP A 135 13.88 2.20 -14.65
C TRP A 135 13.82 1.26 -15.85
N PHE A 136 12.89 1.50 -16.76
CA PHE A 136 12.66 0.71 -17.98
C PHE A 136 12.90 1.54 -19.26
#